data_f5f0b46d3f2bf8b72255082ece1b1db1
#
_entry.id   f5f0b46d3f2bf8b72255082ece1b1db1
#
_cell.length_a   1.000
_cell.length_b   1.000
_cell.length_c   1.000
_cell.angle_alpha   90.00
_cell.angle_beta   90.00
_cell.angle_gamma   90.00
#
_symmetry.space_group_name_H-M   'P 1'
#
loop_
_entity.id
_entity.type
_entity.pdbx_description
1 polymer ?
#
loop_
_entity_poly.entity_id
_entity_poly.type
_entity_poly.pdbx_seq_one_letter_code
_entity_poly.pdbx_strand_id
1 'polypeptide(L)'
;LSEQLSPGLPLFRELNDLWLKLVDIEWLAHGPLEPRLVGTHAILAIVQGEGDLTIGLQEFHASSHFVYFISPGQTIGARSDHGETFSFYLIHFRVRTENGSDGDFPASGELPAPSRAGSDTTAETLLRYWSGGKPLHRLRAQALFQEWLYRLLQPMPRNAVANSRLALERTKAYIDTHYHENLTIEQLARLAEISPKYYVDLFKKTYGLSTIDYVTETRLSQAKRLMAQSDMKLNEIARRVGYQDEFYFSRKFKQAIGLSPSAYAKSRQRKVAAYMSPVVGHLLALNLMPYAAPLHPKWTLYYYKTFRADIPLHLSAYRFNQDWEANLAVLTDSRPDAIVTLDHLHPGERERLEDIAPVLVLPSRETGWREQLRMTARFIGVESDAEAWLVQYERKLRRLGENIRQELGDESLLALSYYKGQFYSCPTRGMQELLCEELQLNLLKRTYNVPITAERIAELDADRILLNICQEPETLSFWQAHQASLLWQDLKATRQSKVHFVPSDPWREYSAHAVSRMADDLENRLCVNYPL
;
A
#
# COMPACT_ATOMS: atom_id res chain seq x y z
N LEU A 1 26.80 10.91 36.90
CA LEU A 1 27.28 10.79 35.52
C LEU A 1 26.07 10.55 34.66
N SER A 2 25.47 11.66 34.20
CA SER A 2 24.36 11.68 33.25
C SER A 2 24.95 11.58 31.84
N GLU A 3 24.93 10.40 31.25
CA GLU A 3 25.11 10.26 29.81
C GLU A 3 23.89 10.87 29.10
N GLN A 4 24.13 11.96 28.42
CA GLN A 4 23.21 12.52 27.43
C GLN A 4 23.09 11.52 26.27
N LEU A 5 22.07 10.65 26.35
CA LEU A 5 21.62 9.83 25.22
C LEU A 5 21.05 10.76 24.17
N SER A 6 21.74 10.88 23.05
CA SER A 6 21.23 11.46 21.81
C SER A 6 19.82 10.93 21.52
N PRO A 7 18.90 11.70 20.88
CA PRO A 7 17.57 11.25 20.56
C PRO A 7 17.63 10.19 19.47
N GLY A 8 17.94 8.95 19.88
CA GLY A 8 17.81 7.76 19.05
C GLY A 8 16.35 7.37 18.95
N LEU A 9 15.96 6.99 17.75
CA LEU A 9 14.68 6.47 17.28
C LEU A 9 13.71 5.98 18.38
N PRO A 10 12.41 6.25 18.27
CA PRO A 10 11.36 5.72 19.18
C PRO A 10 11.35 4.18 19.29
N LEU A 11 12.03 3.47 18.39
CA LEU A 11 12.15 2.02 18.33
C LEU A 11 12.67 1.37 19.63
N PHE A 12 13.52 2.04 20.40
CA PHE A 12 14.23 1.39 21.53
C PHE A 12 13.43 1.37 22.84
N ARG A 13 12.40 2.18 23.00
CA ARG A 13 11.58 2.15 24.21
C ARG A 13 10.66 0.94 24.29
N GLU A 14 10.25 0.41 23.15
CA GLU A 14 9.32 -0.72 23.06
C GLU A 14 10.00 -2.07 23.17
N LEU A 15 11.34 -2.15 22.99
CA LEU A 15 12.08 -3.43 23.05
C LEU A 15 12.27 -3.97 24.47
N ASN A 16 12.20 -3.14 25.50
CA ASN A 16 12.43 -3.56 26.89
C ASN A 16 11.39 -4.56 27.39
N ASP A 17 10.19 -4.50 26.85
CA ASP A 17 9.03 -5.30 27.30
C ASP A 17 8.76 -6.50 26.39
N LEU A 18 9.68 -6.79 25.44
CA LEU A 18 9.53 -7.84 24.45
C LEU A 18 10.45 -9.04 24.69
N TRP A 19 9.87 -10.22 24.61
CA TRP A 19 10.58 -11.50 24.59
C TRP A 19 10.64 -12.06 23.19
N LEU A 20 11.84 -12.30 22.69
CA LEU A 20 12.09 -12.77 21.33
C LEU A 20 12.54 -14.23 21.36
N LYS A 21 11.79 -15.11 20.70
CA LYS A 21 12.09 -16.54 20.64
C LYS A 21 12.32 -16.99 19.21
N LEU A 22 13.51 -17.51 18.92
CA LEU A 22 13.82 -18.18 17.66
C LEU A 22 12.88 -19.39 17.47
N VAL A 23 12.28 -19.52 16.30
CA VAL A 23 11.30 -20.56 15.98
C VAL A 23 11.84 -21.54 14.97
N ASP A 24 12.44 -21.03 13.87
CA ASP A 24 13.00 -21.83 12.81
C ASP A 24 14.00 -21.04 11.96
N ILE A 25 14.84 -21.75 11.21
CA ILE A 25 15.79 -21.17 10.26
C ILE A 25 15.78 -22.01 8.99
N GLU A 26 15.42 -21.37 7.88
CA GLU A 26 15.43 -21.97 6.56
C GLU A 26 16.61 -21.44 5.75
N TRP A 27 17.30 -22.34 5.05
CA TRP A 27 18.28 -21.99 4.02
C TRP A 27 17.64 -22.20 2.65
N LEU A 28 17.63 -21.17 1.85
CA LEU A 28 17.06 -21.19 0.51
C LEU A 28 18.19 -20.89 -0.49
N ALA A 29 18.56 -21.91 -1.25
CA ALA A 29 19.63 -21.85 -2.25
C ALA A 29 19.04 -22.03 -3.64
N HIS A 30 19.54 -21.26 -4.63
CA HIS A 30 19.34 -21.48 -6.06
C HIS A 30 17.88 -21.47 -6.54
N GLY A 31 17.26 -20.31 -6.58
CA GLY A 31 15.98 -20.18 -7.27
C GLY A 31 15.09 -19.06 -6.76
N PRO A 32 14.03 -18.74 -7.48
CA PRO A 32 13.04 -17.78 -7.02
C PRO A 32 12.33 -18.31 -5.77
N LEU A 33 12.11 -17.46 -4.80
CA LEU A 33 11.19 -17.73 -3.71
C LEU A 33 9.79 -17.35 -4.20
N GLU A 34 8.98 -18.35 -4.45
CA GLU A 34 7.59 -18.12 -4.79
C GLU A 34 6.84 -17.42 -3.64
N PRO A 35 5.89 -16.52 -3.96
CA PRO A 35 5.15 -15.79 -2.95
C PRO A 35 4.52 -16.72 -1.91
N ARG A 36 4.98 -16.64 -0.65
CA ARG A 36 4.44 -17.42 0.47
C ARG A 36 4.12 -16.56 1.67
N LEU A 37 3.12 -16.96 2.43
CA LEU A 37 2.73 -16.30 3.67
C LEU A 37 3.71 -16.64 4.79
N VAL A 38 4.13 -15.62 5.54
CA VAL A 38 4.93 -15.78 6.75
C VAL A 38 4.02 -15.71 7.97
N GLY A 39 3.90 -16.82 8.71
CA GLY A 39 3.01 -16.94 9.87
C GLY A 39 3.62 -16.41 11.18
N THR A 40 4.90 -16.08 11.19
CA THR A 40 5.64 -15.55 12.34
C THR A 40 6.38 -14.29 11.92
N HIS A 41 7.01 -13.58 12.84
CA HIS A 41 8.03 -12.60 12.42
C HIS A 41 9.19 -13.34 11.77
N ALA A 42 9.78 -12.75 10.72
CA ALA A 42 10.94 -13.32 10.08
C ALA A 42 11.96 -12.24 9.68
N ILE A 43 13.21 -12.67 9.55
CA ILE A 43 14.31 -11.87 9.01
C ILE A 43 14.86 -12.63 7.81
N LEU A 44 14.89 -11.98 6.66
CA LEU A 44 15.55 -12.48 5.47
C LEU A 44 16.95 -11.84 5.36
N ALA A 45 17.97 -12.68 5.32
CA ALA A 45 19.37 -12.27 5.20
C ALA A 45 20.00 -12.88 3.95
N ILE A 46 20.39 -12.02 3.00
CA ILE A 46 20.97 -12.44 1.73
C ILE A 46 22.43 -12.80 1.90
N VAL A 47 22.81 -13.95 1.36
CA VAL A 47 24.18 -14.46 1.35
C VAL A 47 24.87 -14.17 0.03
N GLN A 48 24.21 -14.46 -1.07
CA GLN A 48 24.78 -14.34 -2.40
C GLN A 48 23.73 -13.90 -3.42
N GLY A 49 24.15 -13.07 -4.36
CA GLY A 49 23.33 -12.55 -5.45
C GLY A 49 22.54 -11.30 -5.07
N GLU A 50 21.90 -10.73 -6.06
CA GLU A 50 20.98 -9.61 -5.98
C GLU A 50 19.69 -10.00 -6.69
N GLY A 51 18.57 -9.36 -6.35
CA GLY A 51 17.30 -9.67 -6.99
C GLY A 51 16.14 -8.87 -6.41
N ASP A 52 14.96 -9.08 -6.96
CA ASP A 52 13.74 -8.44 -6.50
C ASP A 52 13.11 -9.24 -5.37
N LEU A 53 12.87 -8.56 -4.25
CA LEU A 53 12.22 -9.11 -3.07
C LEU A 53 10.89 -8.38 -2.86
N THR A 54 9.80 -9.14 -2.81
CA THR A 54 8.47 -8.61 -2.49
C THR A 54 8.11 -8.98 -1.06
N ILE A 55 7.77 -8.00 -0.22
CA ILE A 55 7.26 -8.20 1.14
C ILE A 55 5.90 -7.52 1.24
N GLY A 56 4.83 -8.31 1.35
CA GLY A 56 3.47 -7.80 1.30
C GLY A 56 3.18 -7.13 -0.04
N LEU A 57 3.11 -5.80 -0.04
CA LEU A 57 2.91 -4.98 -1.24
C LEU A 57 4.12 -4.12 -1.59
N GLN A 58 5.22 -4.29 -0.90
CA GLN A 58 6.45 -3.52 -1.11
C GLN A 58 7.45 -4.35 -1.89
N GLU A 59 8.07 -3.74 -2.88
CA GLU A 59 9.14 -4.31 -3.67
C GLU A 59 10.47 -3.69 -3.23
N PHE A 60 11.48 -4.53 -3.07
CA PHE A 60 12.83 -4.14 -2.68
C PHE A 60 13.82 -4.75 -3.67
N HIS A 61 14.82 -3.99 -4.07
CA HIS A 61 15.99 -4.56 -4.72
C HIS A 61 16.89 -5.16 -3.63
N ALA A 62 16.82 -6.47 -3.51
CA ALA A 62 17.42 -7.22 -2.41
C ALA A 62 18.90 -7.47 -2.66
N SER A 63 19.75 -7.11 -1.69
CA SER A 63 21.20 -7.32 -1.73
C SER A 63 21.78 -7.69 -0.36
N SER A 64 22.99 -8.25 -0.34
CA SER A 64 23.69 -8.64 0.90
C SER A 64 24.08 -7.47 1.81
N HIS A 65 23.79 -6.24 1.41
CA HIS A 65 23.99 -5.04 2.23
C HIS A 65 22.85 -4.78 3.21
N PHE A 66 21.72 -5.50 3.05
CA PHE A 66 20.51 -5.31 3.84
C PHE A 66 20.00 -6.64 4.40
N VAL A 67 19.27 -6.54 5.50
CA VAL A 67 18.38 -7.58 6.00
C VAL A 67 16.95 -7.06 5.97
N TYR A 68 15.99 -7.95 5.76
CA TYR A 68 14.59 -7.58 5.56
C TYR A 68 13.75 -8.18 6.68
N PHE A 69 13.01 -7.31 7.39
CA PHE A 69 12.09 -7.69 8.45
C PHE A 69 10.69 -7.89 7.91
N ILE A 70 10.11 -9.04 8.20
CA ILE A 70 8.80 -9.47 7.73
C ILE A 70 7.90 -9.68 8.95
N SER A 71 6.73 -9.03 8.96
CA SER A 71 5.72 -9.20 10.01
C SER A 71 4.83 -10.40 9.73
N PRO A 72 4.23 -11.02 10.76
CA PRO A 72 3.25 -12.08 10.58
C PRO A 72 2.11 -11.65 9.67
N GLY A 73 1.67 -12.55 8.78
CA GLY A 73 0.61 -12.25 7.82
C GLY A 73 1.05 -11.50 6.56
N GLN A 74 2.33 -11.19 6.41
CA GLN A 74 2.88 -10.69 5.14
C GLN A 74 3.27 -11.86 4.23
N THR A 75 3.12 -11.66 2.92
CA THR A 75 3.69 -12.55 1.90
C THR A 75 5.11 -12.14 1.57
N ILE A 76 5.98 -13.11 1.32
CA ILE A 76 7.30 -12.87 0.76
C ILE A 76 7.46 -13.62 -0.55
N GLY A 77 8.09 -12.98 -1.53
CA GLY A 77 8.53 -13.58 -2.78
C GLY A 77 9.87 -13.00 -3.17
N ALA A 78 10.73 -13.78 -3.82
CA ALA A 78 12.01 -13.27 -4.28
C ALA A 78 12.36 -13.86 -5.66
N ARG A 79 12.95 -13.03 -6.53
CA ARG A 79 13.41 -13.43 -7.86
C ARG A 79 14.84 -12.94 -8.05
N SER A 80 15.67 -13.77 -8.66
CA SER A 80 17.04 -13.37 -9.02
C SER A 80 17.05 -12.58 -10.33
N ASP A 81 17.92 -11.60 -10.43
CA ASP A 81 18.23 -10.92 -11.68
C ASP A 81 19.07 -11.81 -12.58
N HIS A 82 18.75 -11.86 -13.87
CA HIS A 82 19.55 -12.46 -14.95
C HIS A 82 20.07 -13.90 -14.73
N GLY A 83 19.38 -14.74 -13.94
CA GLY A 83 19.79 -16.15 -13.75
C GLY A 83 21.00 -16.35 -12.83
N GLU A 84 21.39 -15.33 -12.09
CA GLU A 84 22.40 -15.46 -11.04
C GLU A 84 21.87 -16.26 -9.85
N THR A 85 22.79 -16.89 -9.10
CA THR A 85 22.43 -17.64 -7.89
C THR A 85 22.03 -16.69 -6.80
N PHE A 86 20.75 -16.67 -6.42
CA PHE A 86 20.22 -15.90 -5.33
C PHE A 86 19.98 -16.82 -4.13
N SER A 87 20.71 -16.59 -3.04
CA SER A 87 20.63 -17.45 -1.84
C SER A 87 20.53 -16.62 -0.57
N PHE A 88 19.68 -17.06 0.36
CA PHE A 88 19.40 -16.33 1.59
C PHE A 88 18.95 -17.25 2.74
N TYR A 89 19.08 -16.75 3.96
CA TYR A 89 18.47 -17.32 5.15
C TYR A 89 17.16 -16.63 5.46
N LEU A 90 16.15 -17.43 5.85
CA LEU A 90 14.91 -16.94 6.42
C LEU A 90 14.82 -17.41 7.87
N ILE A 91 14.91 -16.47 8.80
CA ILE A 91 15.01 -16.73 10.23
C ILE A 91 13.69 -16.34 10.89
N HIS A 92 12.94 -17.33 11.36
CA HIS A 92 11.63 -17.17 11.98
C HIS A 92 11.72 -16.98 13.50
N PHE A 93 11.01 -16.01 14.03
CA PHE A 93 10.96 -15.77 15.47
C PHE A 93 9.56 -15.32 15.92
N ARG A 94 9.28 -15.51 17.21
CA ARG A 94 8.08 -15.00 17.87
C ARG A 94 8.43 -13.86 18.80
N VAL A 95 7.52 -12.92 18.89
CA VAL A 95 7.58 -11.78 19.79
C VAL A 95 6.47 -11.95 20.83
N ARG A 96 6.82 -11.84 22.11
CA ARG A 96 5.86 -11.87 23.21
C ARG A 96 6.10 -10.68 24.13
N THR A 97 5.04 -10.11 24.62
CA THR A 97 5.06 -9.09 25.67
C THR A 97 5.27 -9.73 27.04
N GLU A 98 5.64 -8.94 28.05
CA GLU A 98 5.76 -9.40 29.43
C GLU A 98 4.51 -10.14 29.95
N ASN A 99 3.34 -9.76 29.47
CA ASN A 99 2.05 -10.39 29.83
C ASN A 99 1.81 -11.73 29.10
N GLY A 100 2.77 -12.21 28.30
CA GLY A 100 2.68 -13.46 27.55
C GLY A 100 1.80 -13.44 26.31
N SER A 101 1.20 -12.29 25.94
CA SER A 101 0.48 -12.11 24.68
C SER A 101 1.45 -11.99 23.49
N ASP A 102 0.96 -12.29 22.28
CA ASP A 102 1.73 -12.05 21.07
C ASP A 102 1.91 -10.52 20.89
N GLY A 103 3.15 -10.11 20.65
CA GLY A 103 3.54 -8.72 20.46
C GLY A 103 3.98 -8.47 19.01
N ASP A 104 4.01 -7.19 18.63
CA ASP A 104 4.57 -6.76 17.36
C ASP A 104 6.04 -6.37 17.52
N PHE A 105 6.85 -6.74 16.52
CA PHE A 105 8.24 -6.28 16.47
C PHE A 105 8.31 -4.88 15.86
N PRO A 106 8.99 -3.92 16.50
CA PRO A 106 8.95 -2.52 16.08
C PRO A 106 9.69 -2.22 14.78
N ALA A 107 10.47 -3.17 14.23
CA ALA A 107 11.14 -3.02 12.94
C ALA A 107 10.37 -3.72 11.82
N SER A 108 10.23 -3.05 10.68
CA SER A 108 9.64 -3.61 9.45
C SER A 108 10.39 -3.07 8.23
N GLY A 109 10.42 -3.86 7.13
CA GLY A 109 11.13 -3.49 5.92
C GLY A 109 12.63 -3.78 5.99
N GLU A 110 13.45 -2.99 5.28
CA GLU A 110 14.89 -3.24 5.18
C GLU A 110 15.70 -2.49 6.24
N LEU A 111 16.72 -3.15 6.78
CA LEU A 111 17.75 -2.56 7.64
C LEU A 111 19.15 -2.88 7.09
N PRO A 112 20.13 -1.98 7.26
CA PRO A 112 21.50 -2.26 6.85
C PRO A 112 22.09 -3.49 7.55
N ALA A 113 22.76 -4.35 6.81
CA ALA A 113 23.51 -5.46 7.38
C ALA A 113 24.82 -4.97 8.01
N PRO A 114 25.23 -5.49 9.18
CA PRO A 114 26.41 -5.03 9.92
C PRO A 114 27.76 -5.12 9.19
N SER A 115 27.94 -6.06 8.32
CA SER A 115 29.01 -6.16 7.29
C SER A 115 28.73 -7.36 6.39
N ARG A 116 29.27 -7.37 5.17
CA ARG A 116 29.15 -8.51 4.25
C ARG A 116 29.65 -9.83 4.87
N ALA A 117 30.76 -9.79 5.60
CA ALA A 117 31.38 -10.98 6.18
C ALA A 117 30.77 -11.45 7.51
N GLY A 118 30.03 -10.58 8.20
CA GLY A 118 29.50 -10.88 9.54
C GLY A 118 28.08 -11.46 9.53
N SER A 119 27.25 -11.13 8.54
CA SER A 119 25.88 -11.67 8.44
C SER A 119 25.89 -13.12 7.96
N ASP A 120 26.72 -13.46 6.99
CA ASP A 120 26.80 -14.79 6.39
C ASP A 120 27.25 -15.85 7.40
N THR A 121 28.35 -15.58 8.11
CA THR A 121 28.88 -16.52 9.11
C THR A 121 27.98 -16.68 10.33
N THR A 122 27.23 -15.64 10.71
CA THR A 122 26.34 -15.72 11.88
C THR A 122 25.08 -16.50 11.55
N ALA A 123 24.46 -16.26 10.40
CA ALA A 123 23.27 -16.99 9.97
C ALA A 123 23.57 -18.48 9.71
N GLU A 124 24.72 -18.79 9.10
CA GLU A 124 25.20 -20.16 8.93
C GLU A 124 25.45 -20.85 10.29
N THR A 125 26.07 -20.14 11.23
CA THR A 125 26.32 -20.66 12.57
C THR A 125 25.02 -20.90 13.33
N LEU A 126 24.03 -20.00 13.19
CA LEU A 126 22.69 -20.17 13.74
C LEU A 126 22.03 -21.44 13.18
N LEU A 127 22.03 -21.61 11.85
CA LEU A 127 21.47 -22.80 11.20
C LEU A 127 22.12 -24.08 11.69
N ARG A 128 23.45 -24.11 11.78
CA ARG A 128 24.23 -25.28 12.25
C ARG A 128 23.85 -25.70 13.68
N TYR A 129 23.71 -24.74 14.60
CA TYR A 129 23.27 -25.04 15.97
C TYR A 129 21.79 -25.41 16.04
N TRP A 130 20.97 -24.78 15.23
CA TRP A 130 19.51 -25.05 15.17
C TRP A 130 19.22 -26.45 14.67
N SER A 131 19.84 -26.86 13.54
CA SER A 131 19.66 -28.16 12.89
C SER A 131 20.20 -29.33 13.70
N GLY A 132 21.13 -29.10 14.64
CA GLY A 132 21.74 -30.12 15.46
C GLY A 132 20.81 -30.83 16.45
N GLY A 133 19.55 -30.35 16.63
CA GLY A 133 18.48 -31.01 17.39
C GLY A 133 18.70 -31.15 18.91
N LYS A 134 19.93 -30.96 19.43
CA LYS A 134 20.25 -31.09 20.86
C LYS A 134 19.77 -29.86 21.63
N PRO A 135 19.16 -30.02 22.83
CA PRO A 135 18.65 -28.90 23.62
C PRO A 135 19.68 -27.78 23.89
N LEU A 136 20.91 -28.12 24.20
CA LEU A 136 21.98 -27.14 24.41
C LEU A 136 22.37 -26.40 23.13
N HIS A 137 22.31 -27.06 21.99
CA HIS A 137 22.55 -26.40 20.68
C HIS A 137 21.43 -25.39 20.36
N ARG A 138 20.17 -25.74 20.63
CA ARG A 138 19.05 -24.80 20.47
C ARG A 138 19.16 -23.60 21.41
N LEU A 139 19.58 -23.82 22.66
CA LEU A 139 19.86 -22.71 23.58
C LEU A 139 20.97 -21.80 23.05
N ARG A 140 22.03 -22.39 22.49
CA ARG A 140 23.15 -21.65 21.87
C ARG A 140 22.66 -20.85 20.64
N ALA A 141 21.86 -21.45 19.79
CA ALA A 141 21.24 -20.74 18.64
C ALA A 141 20.39 -19.57 19.10
N GLN A 142 19.56 -19.73 20.14
CA GLN A 142 18.78 -18.65 20.72
C GLN A 142 19.66 -17.49 21.23
N ALA A 143 20.74 -17.77 21.92
CA ALA A 143 21.66 -16.74 22.41
C ALA A 143 22.37 -16.01 21.26
N LEU A 144 22.80 -16.73 20.23
CA LEU A 144 23.42 -16.16 19.04
C LEU A 144 22.43 -15.32 18.23
N PHE A 145 21.16 -15.73 18.17
CA PHE A 145 20.10 -14.96 17.51
C PHE A 145 19.89 -13.60 18.20
N GLN A 146 19.84 -13.59 19.54
CA GLN A 146 19.70 -12.34 20.29
C GLN A 146 20.92 -11.42 20.13
N GLU A 147 22.12 -11.98 20.19
CA GLU A 147 23.37 -11.25 19.94
C GLU A 147 23.41 -10.66 18.52
N TRP A 148 23.02 -11.45 17.51
CA TRP A 148 22.96 -10.99 16.13
C TRP A 148 21.91 -9.89 15.94
N LEU A 149 20.73 -10.06 16.51
CA LEU A 149 19.67 -9.05 16.46
C LEU A 149 20.10 -7.76 17.16
N TYR A 150 20.76 -7.85 18.30
CA TYR A 150 21.35 -6.71 18.98
C TYR A 150 22.32 -5.95 18.07
N ARG A 151 23.20 -6.65 17.35
CA ARG A 151 24.12 -6.04 16.39
C ARG A 151 23.38 -5.40 15.19
N LEU A 152 22.32 -6.04 14.70
CA LEU A 152 21.49 -5.49 13.62
C LEU A 152 20.80 -4.18 14.04
N LEU A 153 20.42 -4.08 15.29
CA LEU A 153 19.70 -2.91 15.81
C LEU A 153 20.64 -1.82 16.34
N GLN A 154 21.94 -2.10 16.48
CA GLN A 154 22.91 -1.07 16.88
C GLN A 154 23.07 -0.01 15.77
N PRO A 155 23.20 1.28 16.14
CA PRO A 155 23.52 2.32 15.16
C PRO A 155 24.94 2.08 14.61
N MET A 156 25.03 1.76 13.33
CA MET A 156 26.29 1.40 12.66
C MET A 156 27.10 2.61 12.20
N PRO A 157 28.47 2.45 12.12
CA PRO A 157 29.28 3.35 11.34
C PRO A 157 28.99 3.20 9.83
N ARG A 158 28.88 4.32 9.18
CA ARG A 158 28.25 4.61 7.90
C ARG A 158 28.95 4.00 6.67
N ASN A 159 28.31 3.07 5.96
CA ASN A 159 28.65 2.71 4.58
C ASN A 159 27.72 3.41 3.57
N ALA A 160 28.29 4.00 2.53
CA ALA A 160 27.67 5.05 1.73
C ALA A 160 26.31 4.73 1.05
N VAL A 161 26.00 3.47 0.72
CA VAL A 161 24.77 3.12 -0.03
C VAL A 161 23.58 2.85 0.89
N ALA A 162 23.79 2.14 2.00
CA ALA A 162 22.78 1.93 3.04
C ALA A 162 22.36 3.25 3.71
N ASN A 163 23.31 4.17 3.85
CA ASN A 163 23.08 5.52 4.35
C ASN A 163 22.18 6.37 3.44
N SER A 164 22.27 6.21 2.13
CA SER A 164 21.55 7.09 1.20
C SER A 164 20.03 6.92 1.29
N ARG A 165 19.54 5.71 1.50
CA ARG A 165 18.09 5.44 1.60
C ARG A 165 17.53 5.80 2.96
N LEU A 166 18.20 5.41 4.06
CA LEU A 166 17.86 5.88 5.41
C LEU A 166 17.96 7.39 5.54
N ALA A 167 18.94 7.99 4.87
CA ALA A 167 19.08 9.43 4.81
C ALA A 167 17.93 10.09 4.04
N LEU A 168 17.43 9.46 2.96
CA LEU A 168 16.22 9.92 2.28
C LEU A 168 14.97 9.80 3.15
N GLU A 169 14.80 8.72 3.90
CA GLU A 169 13.68 8.58 4.84
C GLU A 169 13.74 9.63 5.95
N ARG A 170 14.93 9.92 6.48
CA ARG A 170 15.13 11.03 7.43
C ARG A 170 14.78 12.37 6.83
N THR A 171 15.21 12.64 5.59
CA THR A 171 14.87 13.91 4.92
C THR A 171 13.39 13.99 4.60
N LYS A 172 12.76 12.88 4.23
CA LYS A 172 11.32 12.80 4.05
C LYS A 172 10.58 13.10 5.35
N ALA A 173 10.93 12.44 6.45
CA ALA A 173 10.36 12.70 7.77
C ALA A 173 10.61 14.15 8.23
N TYR A 174 11.78 14.70 7.91
CA TYR A 174 12.08 16.10 8.17
C TYR A 174 11.16 17.03 7.37
N ILE A 175 10.96 16.78 6.08
CA ILE A 175 10.01 17.53 5.24
C ILE A 175 8.60 17.42 5.82
N ASP A 176 8.14 16.24 6.22
CA ASP A 176 6.80 16.00 6.76
C ASP A 176 6.52 16.81 8.06
N THR A 177 7.57 17.18 8.80
CA THR A 177 7.46 18.00 10.03
C THR A 177 7.81 19.47 9.83
N HIS A 178 8.69 19.82 8.89
CA HIS A 178 9.21 21.17 8.65
C HIS A 178 8.78 21.76 7.29
N TYR A 179 7.74 21.20 6.65
CA TYR A 179 7.26 21.63 5.33
C TYR A 179 6.94 23.13 5.25
N HIS A 180 6.59 23.76 6.36
CA HIS A 180 6.26 25.18 6.47
C HIS A 180 7.49 26.11 6.40
N GLU A 181 8.69 25.57 6.57
CA GLU A 181 9.94 26.31 6.50
C GLU A 181 10.44 26.44 5.04
N ASN A 182 11.37 27.38 4.83
CA ASN A 182 12.02 27.51 3.52
C ASN A 182 13.08 26.41 3.32
N LEU A 183 12.64 25.23 2.88
CA LEU A 183 13.49 24.07 2.65
C LEU A 183 14.22 24.21 1.33
N THR A 184 15.56 24.11 1.35
CA THR A 184 16.39 24.09 0.13
C THR A 184 16.96 22.67 -0.13
N ILE A 185 17.24 22.39 -1.39
CA ILE A 185 17.86 21.11 -1.79
C ILE A 185 19.21 20.93 -1.08
N GLU A 186 19.97 22.00 -0.92
CA GLU A 186 21.28 21.98 -0.25
C GLU A 186 21.16 21.65 1.23
N GLN A 187 20.10 22.13 1.92
CA GLN A 187 19.84 21.77 3.31
C GLN A 187 19.47 20.31 3.46
N LEU A 188 18.56 19.81 2.61
CA LEU A 188 18.10 18.42 2.65
C LEU A 188 19.23 17.46 2.24
N ALA A 189 20.04 17.82 1.24
CA ALA A 189 21.19 17.03 0.83
C ALA A 189 22.27 16.97 1.93
N ARG A 190 22.48 18.07 2.68
CA ARG A 190 23.37 18.08 3.88
C ARG A 190 22.81 17.18 4.99
N LEU A 191 21.51 17.21 5.23
CA LEU A 191 20.85 16.32 6.21
C LEU A 191 20.99 14.86 5.80
N ALA A 192 20.94 14.58 4.49
CA ALA A 192 21.18 13.27 3.91
C ALA A 192 22.68 12.91 3.81
N GLU A 193 23.60 13.87 4.03
CA GLU A 193 25.06 13.70 3.91
C GLU A 193 25.52 13.24 2.50
N ILE A 194 24.80 13.68 1.47
CA ILE A 194 25.12 13.40 0.06
C ILE A 194 25.12 14.69 -0.76
N SER A 195 25.65 14.61 -1.97
CA SER A 195 25.67 15.79 -2.85
C SER A 195 24.26 16.19 -3.30
N PRO A 196 23.98 17.50 -3.49
CA PRO A 196 22.65 17.97 -3.91
C PRO A 196 22.14 17.31 -5.19
N LYS A 197 23.00 17.12 -6.18
CA LYS A 197 22.66 16.47 -7.45
C LYS A 197 22.22 15.02 -7.22
N TYR A 198 23.04 14.26 -6.49
CA TYR A 198 22.73 12.85 -6.19
C TYR A 198 21.47 12.72 -5.32
N TYR A 199 21.25 13.64 -4.37
CA TYR A 199 20.05 13.70 -3.54
C TYR A 199 18.78 13.83 -4.39
N VAL A 200 18.74 14.78 -5.33
CA VAL A 200 17.57 15.02 -6.20
C VAL A 200 17.26 13.80 -7.06
N ASP A 201 18.28 13.21 -7.68
CA ASP A 201 18.12 12.04 -8.54
C ASP A 201 17.62 10.83 -7.72
N LEU A 202 18.23 10.60 -6.56
CA LEU A 202 17.89 9.49 -5.68
C LEU A 202 16.49 9.66 -5.07
N PHE A 203 16.13 10.86 -4.61
CA PHE A 203 14.80 11.16 -4.07
C PHE A 203 13.70 10.91 -5.11
N LYS A 204 13.91 11.40 -6.34
CA LYS A 204 12.98 11.19 -7.44
C LYS A 204 12.86 9.71 -7.83
N LYS A 205 14.00 9.00 -7.88
CA LYS A 205 14.00 7.55 -8.17
C LYS A 205 13.27 6.74 -7.09
N THR A 206 13.42 7.13 -5.81
CA THR A 206 12.85 6.39 -4.68
C THR A 206 11.37 6.68 -4.46
N TYR A 207 10.94 7.95 -4.61
CA TYR A 207 9.57 8.37 -4.28
C TYR A 207 8.72 8.75 -5.50
N GLY A 208 9.28 8.69 -6.71
CA GLY A 208 8.58 9.00 -7.95
C GLY A 208 8.34 10.50 -8.20
N LEU A 209 8.64 11.36 -7.21
CA LEU A 209 8.42 12.81 -7.23
C LEU A 209 9.72 13.57 -6.98
N SER A 210 9.86 14.75 -7.57
CA SER A 210 10.96 15.61 -7.15
C SER A 210 10.76 16.07 -5.70
N THR A 211 11.85 16.38 -5.00
CA THR A 211 11.79 16.88 -3.61
C THR A 211 10.93 18.13 -3.47
N ILE A 212 10.99 19.05 -4.45
CA ILE A 212 10.20 20.28 -4.46
C ILE A 212 8.71 19.98 -4.65
N ASP A 213 8.37 19.02 -5.52
CA ASP A 213 6.97 18.59 -5.71
C ASP A 213 6.45 17.92 -4.44
N TYR A 214 7.27 17.10 -3.79
CA TYR A 214 6.91 16.46 -2.50
C TYR A 214 6.63 17.50 -1.40
N VAL A 215 7.50 18.50 -1.23
CA VAL A 215 7.26 19.63 -0.29
C VAL A 215 5.96 20.36 -0.65
N THR A 216 5.72 20.60 -1.94
CA THR A 216 4.51 21.27 -2.43
C THR A 216 3.26 20.45 -2.11
N GLU A 217 3.27 19.15 -2.39
CA GLU A 217 2.15 18.25 -2.05
C GLU A 217 1.87 18.20 -0.56
N THR A 218 2.92 18.11 0.27
CA THR A 218 2.81 18.13 1.74
C THR A 218 2.16 19.42 2.21
N ARG A 219 2.62 20.59 1.72
CA ARG A 219 2.03 21.90 2.02
C ARG A 219 0.56 22.00 1.65
N LEU A 220 0.22 21.54 0.42
CA LEU A 220 -1.16 21.57 -0.06
C LEU A 220 -2.06 20.62 0.74
N SER A 221 -1.55 19.46 1.14
CA SER A 221 -2.27 18.52 1.99
C SER A 221 -2.57 19.11 3.37
N GLN A 222 -1.59 19.79 3.98
CA GLN A 222 -1.79 20.48 5.25
C GLN A 222 -2.73 21.70 5.12
N ALA A 223 -2.65 22.43 3.99
CA ALA A 223 -3.59 23.51 3.73
C ALA A 223 -5.04 22.99 3.64
N LYS A 224 -5.25 21.89 2.93
CA LYS A 224 -6.55 21.21 2.89
C LYS A 224 -7.07 20.85 4.28
N ARG A 225 -6.20 20.32 5.14
CA ARG A 225 -6.53 19.96 6.51
C ARG A 225 -6.94 21.19 7.34
N LEU A 226 -6.17 22.27 7.26
CA LEU A 226 -6.50 23.51 7.96
C LEU A 226 -7.83 24.11 7.48
N MET A 227 -8.09 24.12 6.17
CA MET A 227 -9.38 24.55 5.60
C MET A 227 -10.57 23.69 6.06
N ALA A 228 -10.33 22.42 6.39
CA ALA A 228 -11.36 21.49 6.85
C ALA A 228 -11.64 21.61 8.36
N GLN A 229 -10.63 21.98 9.15
CA GLN A 229 -10.66 21.92 10.61
C GLN A 229 -10.77 23.28 11.30
N SER A 230 -10.69 24.38 10.55
CA SER A 230 -10.69 25.72 11.13
C SER A 230 -11.33 26.77 10.21
N ASP A 231 -11.82 27.83 10.83
CA ASP A 231 -12.34 29.04 10.14
C ASP A 231 -11.23 30.06 9.85
N MET A 232 -9.98 29.61 9.75
CA MET A 232 -8.83 30.46 9.47
C MET A 232 -8.95 31.16 8.12
N LYS A 233 -8.53 32.41 8.05
CA LYS A 233 -8.47 33.15 6.79
C LYS A 233 -7.42 32.53 5.86
N LEU A 234 -7.66 32.64 4.56
CA LEU A 234 -6.80 32.02 3.53
C LEU A 234 -5.35 32.49 3.60
N ASN A 235 -5.12 33.78 3.93
CA ASN A 235 -3.77 34.32 4.11
C ASN A 235 -3.03 33.70 5.31
N GLU A 236 -3.75 33.37 6.39
CA GLU A 236 -3.19 32.71 7.56
C GLU A 236 -2.83 31.25 7.23
N ILE A 237 -3.72 30.55 6.52
CA ILE A 237 -3.48 29.19 6.03
C ILE A 237 -2.24 29.17 5.14
N ALA A 238 -2.16 30.07 4.15
CA ALA A 238 -1.01 30.17 3.25
C ALA A 238 0.30 30.32 4.02
N ARG A 239 0.36 31.24 4.98
CA ARG A 239 1.56 31.47 5.82
C ARG A 239 1.90 30.25 6.67
N ARG A 240 0.89 29.61 7.28
CA ARG A 240 1.08 28.46 8.17
C ARG A 240 1.61 27.24 7.43
N VAL A 241 1.31 27.10 6.15
CA VAL A 241 1.85 26.01 5.32
C VAL A 241 3.10 26.40 4.54
N GLY A 242 3.69 27.57 4.82
CA GLY A 242 5.00 28.00 4.31
C GLY A 242 4.98 28.79 3.01
N TYR A 243 3.84 29.41 2.64
CA TYR A 243 3.78 30.36 1.52
C TYR A 243 3.73 31.80 2.05
N GLN A 244 4.64 32.64 1.54
CA GLN A 244 4.69 34.07 1.91
C GLN A 244 3.61 34.89 1.18
N ASP A 245 3.22 34.45 -0.02
CA ASP A 245 2.27 35.12 -0.90
C ASP A 245 1.01 34.27 -1.08
N GLU A 246 -0.15 34.83 -0.71
CA GLU A 246 -1.46 34.18 -0.83
C GLU A 246 -1.87 33.93 -2.29
N PHE A 247 -1.52 34.84 -3.21
CA PHE A 247 -1.87 34.69 -4.62
C PHE A 247 -1.04 33.58 -5.27
N TYR A 248 0.23 33.48 -4.88
CA TYR A 248 1.09 32.38 -5.34
C TYR A 248 0.57 31.04 -4.81
N PHE A 249 0.23 30.98 -3.53
CA PHE A 249 -0.40 29.81 -2.92
C PHE A 249 -1.69 29.42 -3.67
N SER A 250 -2.61 30.38 -3.90
CA SER A 250 -3.87 30.14 -4.58
C SER A 250 -3.69 29.59 -6.00
N ARG A 251 -2.69 30.09 -6.73
CA ARG A 251 -2.35 29.56 -8.06
C ARG A 251 -1.81 28.14 -7.99
N LYS A 252 -0.89 27.86 -7.07
CA LYS A 252 -0.32 26.52 -6.88
C LYS A 252 -1.38 25.52 -6.42
N PHE A 253 -2.23 25.93 -5.49
CA PHE A 253 -3.34 25.13 -5.02
C PHE A 253 -4.32 24.80 -6.16
N LYS A 254 -4.74 25.81 -6.94
CA LYS A 254 -5.64 25.60 -8.09
C LYS A 254 -5.01 24.73 -9.18
N GLN A 255 -3.72 24.89 -9.42
CA GLN A 255 -2.98 24.06 -10.39
C GLN A 255 -2.95 22.58 -9.98
N ALA A 256 -2.75 22.30 -8.69
CA ALA A 256 -2.63 20.94 -8.16
C ALA A 256 -4.00 20.27 -7.91
N ILE A 257 -4.98 21.05 -7.43
CA ILE A 257 -6.28 20.53 -6.95
C ILE A 257 -7.40 20.76 -7.98
N GLY A 258 -7.21 21.65 -8.96
CA GLY A 258 -8.25 22.04 -9.93
C GLY A 258 -9.20 23.13 -9.43
N LEU A 259 -9.29 23.35 -8.11
CA LEU A 259 -10.17 24.35 -7.47
C LEU A 259 -9.36 25.44 -6.78
N SER A 260 -9.92 26.65 -6.72
CA SER A 260 -9.34 27.68 -5.85
C SER A 260 -9.47 27.27 -4.37
N PRO A 261 -8.56 27.72 -3.48
CA PRO A 261 -8.68 27.45 -2.04
C PRO A 261 -10.04 27.84 -1.46
N SER A 262 -10.61 28.97 -1.87
CA SER A 262 -11.91 29.44 -1.39
C SER A 262 -13.07 28.54 -1.85
N ALA A 263 -13.04 28.09 -3.13
CA ALA A 263 -14.03 27.15 -3.65
C ALA A 263 -13.90 25.79 -2.95
N TYR A 264 -12.67 25.36 -2.71
CA TYR A 264 -12.38 24.14 -1.96
C TYR A 264 -12.87 24.23 -0.51
N ALA A 265 -12.57 25.29 0.21
CA ALA A 265 -13.04 25.52 1.57
C ALA A 265 -14.59 25.54 1.64
N LYS A 266 -15.24 26.25 0.72
CA LYS A 266 -16.70 26.29 0.64
C LYS A 266 -17.32 24.92 0.39
N SER A 267 -16.73 24.10 -0.47
CA SER A 267 -17.19 22.72 -0.72
C SER A 267 -17.06 21.81 0.51
N ARG A 268 -16.20 22.18 1.47
CA ARG A 268 -15.90 21.41 2.68
C ARG A 268 -16.62 21.87 3.95
N GLN A 269 -17.41 22.92 3.89
CA GLN A 269 -18.24 23.32 5.02
C GLN A 269 -19.31 22.27 5.38
N ARG A 270 -19.52 21.26 4.52
CA ARG A 270 -20.43 20.14 4.78
C ARG A 270 -19.65 18.94 5.33
N LYS A 271 -20.07 18.45 6.49
CA LYS A 271 -19.57 17.23 7.12
C LYS A 271 -20.20 16.00 6.46
N VAL A 272 -19.69 15.57 5.32
CA VAL A 272 -20.22 14.39 4.62
C VAL A 272 -19.58 13.13 5.19
N ALA A 273 -20.43 12.20 5.67
CA ALA A 273 -20.01 10.89 6.11
C ALA A 273 -20.07 9.87 4.96
N ALA A 274 -18.95 9.20 4.70
CA ALA A 274 -18.91 7.98 3.89
C ALA A 274 -19.19 6.79 4.80
N TYR A 275 -20.37 6.20 4.71
CA TYR A 275 -20.74 5.10 5.60
C TYR A 275 -20.12 3.77 5.20
N MET A 276 -19.81 3.59 3.92
CA MET A 276 -19.13 2.41 3.38
C MET A 276 -17.89 2.79 2.57
N SER A 277 -16.90 1.89 2.52
CA SER A 277 -15.59 2.16 1.91
C SER A 277 -15.63 2.65 0.46
N PRO A 278 -16.47 2.11 -0.47
CA PRO A 278 -16.50 2.61 -1.84
C PRO A 278 -16.95 4.07 -1.97
N VAL A 279 -17.75 4.55 -1.00
CA VAL A 279 -18.20 5.96 -0.98
C VAL A 279 -17.01 6.91 -0.77
N VAL A 280 -16.00 6.47 -0.01
CA VAL A 280 -14.75 7.24 0.17
C VAL A 280 -14.14 7.59 -1.19
N GLY A 281 -14.06 6.62 -2.11
CA GLY A 281 -13.52 6.82 -3.44
C GLY A 281 -14.37 7.77 -4.31
N HIS A 282 -15.69 7.79 -4.15
CA HIS A 282 -16.55 8.77 -4.83
C HIS A 282 -16.32 10.19 -4.29
N LEU A 283 -16.27 10.35 -2.97
CA LEU A 283 -16.02 11.66 -2.36
C LEU A 283 -14.62 12.20 -2.71
N LEU A 284 -13.61 11.36 -2.69
CA LEU A 284 -12.25 11.76 -3.07
C LEU A 284 -12.14 12.16 -4.54
N ALA A 285 -12.85 11.50 -5.45
CA ALA A 285 -12.93 11.90 -6.84
C ALA A 285 -13.57 13.29 -7.01
N LEU A 286 -14.51 13.64 -6.13
CA LEU A 286 -15.10 14.98 -6.05
C LEU A 286 -14.24 15.99 -5.28
N ASN A 287 -12.98 15.65 -4.97
CA ASN A 287 -12.09 16.44 -4.12
C ASN A 287 -12.68 16.77 -2.73
N LEU A 288 -13.57 15.93 -2.24
CA LEU A 288 -14.18 16.03 -0.93
C LEU A 288 -13.54 15.02 0.02
N MET A 289 -12.98 15.51 1.12
CA MET A 289 -12.53 14.64 2.19
C MET A 289 -13.73 14.21 3.03
N PRO A 290 -13.97 12.92 3.19
CA PRO A 290 -15.01 12.45 4.11
C PRO A 290 -14.78 13.01 5.53
N TYR A 291 -15.84 13.43 6.19
CA TYR A 291 -15.81 13.78 7.60
C TYR A 291 -15.73 12.54 8.49
N ALA A 292 -16.42 11.48 8.10
CA ALA A 292 -16.37 10.16 8.71
C ALA A 292 -16.20 9.09 7.63
N ALA A 293 -15.38 8.07 7.86
CA ALA A 293 -15.22 6.97 6.93
C ALA A 293 -14.72 5.68 7.58
N PRO A 294 -15.11 4.50 7.06
CA PRO A 294 -14.53 3.24 7.46
C PRO A 294 -13.18 3.04 6.77
N LEU A 295 -12.11 2.99 7.55
CA LEU A 295 -10.76 2.78 7.05
C LEU A 295 -10.20 1.47 7.59
N HIS A 296 -9.80 0.58 6.70
CA HIS A 296 -9.23 -0.72 7.08
C HIS A 296 -7.79 -0.85 6.61
N PRO A 297 -6.83 -1.20 7.50
CA PRO A 297 -5.40 -1.25 7.16
C PRO A 297 -5.04 -2.31 6.09
N LYS A 298 -5.93 -3.27 5.83
CA LYS A 298 -5.75 -4.32 4.82
C LYS A 298 -6.58 -4.10 3.56
N TRP A 299 -7.88 -3.77 3.72
CA TRP A 299 -8.84 -3.75 2.61
C TRP A 299 -8.91 -2.41 1.87
N THR A 300 -8.58 -1.31 2.59
CA THR A 300 -8.51 0.04 2.04
C THR A 300 -7.19 0.69 2.41
N LEU A 301 -6.10 -0.05 2.18
CA LEU A 301 -4.76 0.31 2.62
C LEU A 301 -4.33 1.69 2.13
N TYR A 302 -4.63 2.03 0.88
CA TYR A 302 -4.29 3.33 0.32
C TYR A 302 -5.00 4.46 1.08
N TYR A 303 -6.32 4.37 1.28
CA TYR A 303 -7.06 5.38 2.02
C TYR A 303 -6.61 5.47 3.48
N TYR A 304 -6.35 4.32 4.08
CA TYR A 304 -5.83 4.24 5.44
C TYR A 304 -4.46 4.93 5.56
N LYS A 305 -3.52 4.66 4.66
CA LYS A 305 -2.19 5.27 4.69
C LYS A 305 -2.22 6.76 4.32
N THR A 306 -3.00 7.11 3.31
CA THR A 306 -2.95 8.45 2.72
C THR A 306 -3.83 9.47 3.45
N PHE A 307 -5.03 9.05 3.92
CA PHE A 307 -6.06 9.98 4.40
C PHE A 307 -6.48 9.78 5.85
N ARG A 308 -5.94 8.78 6.55
CA ARG A 308 -6.30 8.54 7.95
C ARG A 308 -6.16 9.78 8.83
N ALA A 309 -5.09 10.55 8.64
CA ALA A 309 -4.86 11.78 9.40
C ALA A 309 -5.79 12.94 9.00
N ASP A 310 -6.36 12.88 7.79
CA ASP A 310 -7.23 13.91 7.23
C ASP A 310 -8.72 13.66 7.48
N ILE A 311 -9.11 12.42 7.78
CA ILE A 311 -10.50 12.02 8.08
C ILE A 311 -10.70 12.13 9.59
N PRO A 312 -11.55 13.06 10.09
CA PRO A 312 -11.70 13.31 11.53
C PRO A 312 -12.25 12.12 12.31
N LEU A 313 -13.19 11.37 11.72
CA LEU A 313 -13.87 10.27 12.39
C LEU A 313 -13.67 8.95 11.64
N HIS A 314 -13.17 7.96 12.36
CA HIS A 314 -12.98 6.63 11.83
C HIS A 314 -14.13 5.72 12.24
N LEU A 315 -14.90 5.26 11.26
CA LEU A 315 -15.92 4.25 11.45
C LEU A 315 -15.28 2.85 11.47
N SER A 316 -15.90 1.91 12.16
CA SER A 316 -15.49 0.51 12.11
C SER A 316 -15.66 -0.03 10.69
N ALA A 317 -14.60 -0.60 10.15
CA ALA A 317 -14.58 -1.29 8.85
C ALA A 317 -14.52 -2.81 9.03
N TYR A 318 -14.72 -3.32 10.27
CA TYR A 318 -14.56 -4.73 10.58
C TYR A 318 -15.74 -5.54 10.03
N ARG A 319 -15.43 -6.69 9.42
CA ARG A 319 -16.38 -7.71 8.99
C ARG A 319 -17.61 -7.17 8.26
N PHE A 320 -17.41 -6.37 7.21
CA PHE A 320 -18.51 -5.84 6.40
C PHE A 320 -19.56 -5.05 7.20
N ASN A 321 -19.06 -4.21 8.12
CA ASN A 321 -19.90 -3.36 8.96
C ASN A 321 -20.78 -4.13 9.97
N GLN A 322 -20.28 -5.22 10.54
CA GLN A 322 -20.99 -5.95 11.60
C GLN A 322 -21.17 -5.12 12.88
N ASP A 323 -20.29 -4.12 13.10
CA ASP A 323 -20.42 -3.17 14.22
C ASP A 323 -21.19 -1.91 13.81
N TRP A 324 -22.22 -2.05 12.98
CA TRP A 324 -22.97 -0.91 12.47
C TRP A 324 -23.63 -0.06 13.56
N GLU A 325 -24.03 -0.68 14.69
CA GLU A 325 -24.58 0.04 15.84
C GLU A 325 -23.56 0.98 16.49
N ALA A 326 -22.31 0.56 16.61
CA ALA A 326 -21.22 1.43 17.09
C ALA A 326 -20.96 2.59 16.12
N ASN A 327 -21.01 2.33 14.80
CA ASN A 327 -20.90 3.38 13.79
C ASN A 327 -22.05 4.38 13.87
N LEU A 328 -23.27 3.93 14.12
CA LEU A 328 -24.42 4.84 14.34
C LEU A 328 -24.21 5.74 15.56
N ALA A 329 -23.71 5.20 16.68
CA ALA A 329 -23.42 6.00 17.87
C ALA A 329 -22.42 7.12 17.57
N VAL A 330 -21.32 6.80 16.86
CA VAL A 330 -20.32 7.78 16.44
C VAL A 330 -20.93 8.86 15.54
N LEU A 331 -21.78 8.49 14.58
CA LEU A 331 -22.44 9.43 13.69
C LEU A 331 -23.47 10.30 14.42
N THR A 332 -24.23 9.74 15.36
CA THR A 332 -25.21 10.47 16.19
C THR A 332 -24.50 11.58 16.99
N ASP A 333 -23.38 11.26 17.61
CA ASP A 333 -22.62 12.22 18.43
C ASP A 333 -21.98 13.33 17.56
N SER A 334 -21.51 12.96 16.36
CA SER A 334 -20.77 13.87 15.49
C SER A 334 -21.66 14.75 14.61
N ARG A 335 -22.92 14.40 14.43
CA ARG A 335 -23.93 15.11 13.61
C ARG A 335 -23.40 15.53 12.25
N PRO A 336 -23.20 14.60 11.32
CA PRO A 336 -22.83 14.94 9.95
C PRO A 336 -23.99 15.70 9.25
N ASP A 337 -23.66 16.52 8.25
CA ASP A 337 -24.66 17.23 7.45
C ASP A 337 -25.32 16.33 6.40
N ALA A 338 -24.64 15.25 6.02
CA ALA A 338 -25.11 14.27 5.05
C ALA A 338 -24.37 12.93 5.23
N ILE A 339 -25.07 11.85 4.91
CA ILE A 339 -24.53 10.50 4.92
C ILE A 339 -24.70 9.90 3.52
N VAL A 340 -23.66 9.32 2.97
CA VAL A 340 -23.72 8.57 1.71
C VAL A 340 -23.35 7.11 2.00
N THR A 341 -24.16 6.19 1.48
CA THR A 341 -23.99 4.74 1.69
C THR A 341 -24.34 3.96 0.43
N LEU A 342 -24.07 2.66 0.45
CA LEU A 342 -24.59 1.71 -0.54
C LEU A 342 -25.86 1.03 0.00
N ASP A 343 -26.56 0.32 -0.88
CA ASP A 343 -27.82 -0.39 -0.59
C ASP A 343 -27.69 -1.68 0.25
N HIS A 344 -26.46 -2.05 0.65
CA HIS A 344 -26.20 -3.22 1.50
C HIS A 344 -26.31 -2.86 2.99
N LEU A 345 -27.50 -2.49 3.42
CA LEU A 345 -27.79 -2.11 4.81
C LEU A 345 -28.52 -3.26 5.53
N HIS A 346 -28.34 -3.36 6.85
CA HIS A 346 -29.13 -4.24 7.68
C HIS A 346 -30.59 -3.73 7.79
N PRO A 347 -31.55 -4.62 8.10
CA PRO A 347 -32.92 -4.17 8.36
C PRO A 347 -32.97 -3.12 9.49
N GLY A 348 -33.65 -2.00 9.24
CA GLY A 348 -33.76 -0.89 10.18
C GLY A 348 -32.55 0.05 10.28
N GLU A 349 -31.44 -0.29 9.60
CA GLU A 349 -30.23 0.55 9.63
C GLU A 349 -30.40 1.86 8.85
N ARG A 350 -31.15 1.79 7.75
CA ARG A 350 -31.44 2.96 6.93
C ARG A 350 -32.23 4.01 7.69
N GLU A 351 -33.30 3.60 8.35
CA GLU A 351 -34.16 4.47 9.14
C GLU A 351 -33.36 5.20 10.23
N ARG A 352 -32.50 4.45 10.92
CA ARG A 352 -31.65 5.02 11.97
C ARG A 352 -30.60 5.99 11.42
N LEU A 353 -30.08 5.78 10.20
CA LEU A 353 -29.19 6.75 9.54
C LEU A 353 -29.97 8.01 9.14
N GLU A 354 -31.21 7.86 8.64
CA GLU A 354 -32.09 8.97 8.27
C GLU A 354 -32.51 9.82 9.49
N ASP A 355 -32.58 9.24 10.70
CA ASP A 355 -32.78 9.97 11.94
C ASP A 355 -31.59 10.86 12.33
N ILE A 356 -30.40 10.56 11.83
CA ILE A 356 -29.17 11.32 12.14
C ILE A 356 -28.97 12.48 11.16
N ALA A 357 -29.10 12.23 9.85
CA ALA A 357 -28.87 13.22 8.79
C ALA A 357 -29.53 12.77 7.47
N PRO A 358 -29.67 13.66 6.46
CA PRO A 358 -30.06 13.26 5.13
C PRO A 358 -29.16 12.16 4.56
N VAL A 359 -29.77 11.07 4.03
CA VAL A 359 -29.06 9.90 3.54
C VAL A 359 -29.22 9.75 2.04
N LEU A 360 -28.12 9.56 1.33
CA LEU A 360 -28.12 9.06 -0.05
C LEU A 360 -27.72 7.58 -0.04
N VAL A 361 -28.63 6.72 -0.51
CA VAL A 361 -28.35 5.30 -0.74
C VAL A 361 -28.04 5.09 -2.22
N LEU A 362 -26.82 4.67 -2.53
CA LEU A 362 -26.37 4.38 -3.88
C LEU A 362 -26.69 2.92 -4.23
N PRO A 363 -27.39 2.66 -5.36
CA PRO A 363 -27.64 1.30 -5.83
C PRO A 363 -26.32 0.65 -6.27
N SER A 364 -25.93 -0.44 -5.62
CA SER A 364 -24.63 -1.08 -5.86
C SER A 364 -24.58 -1.96 -7.10
N ARG A 365 -25.71 -2.58 -7.47
CA ARG A 365 -25.80 -3.53 -8.59
C ARG A 365 -26.30 -2.92 -9.89
N GLU A 366 -27.32 -2.07 -9.80
CA GLU A 366 -28.03 -1.54 -10.98
C GLU A 366 -27.31 -0.35 -11.59
N THR A 367 -26.54 0.39 -10.80
CA THR A 367 -25.95 1.66 -11.19
C THR A 367 -24.43 1.56 -11.33
N GLY A 368 -23.88 2.01 -12.46
CA GLY A 368 -22.43 2.08 -12.68
C GLY A 368 -21.78 3.15 -11.81
N TRP A 369 -20.48 3.01 -11.55
CA TRP A 369 -19.73 3.93 -10.68
C TRP A 369 -19.77 5.39 -11.18
N ARG A 370 -19.88 5.64 -12.49
CA ARG A 370 -20.02 6.98 -13.06
C ARG A 370 -21.31 7.67 -12.60
N GLU A 371 -22.43 6.94 -12.66
CA GLU A 371 -23.70 7.48 -12.20
C GLU A 371 -23.77 7.56 -10.68
N GLN A 372 -23.15 6.61 -9.94
CA GLN A 372 -22.99 6.73 -8.49
C GLN A 372 -22.21 7.99 -8.11
N LEU A 373 -21.14 8.33 -8.87
CA LEU A 373 -20.41 9.58 -8.71
C LEU A 373 -21.31 10.80 -8.96
N ARG A 374 -22.10 10.79 -10.05
CA ARG A 374 -23.06 11.88 -10.37
C ARG A 374 -24.16 12.02 -9.32
N MET A 375 -24.71 10.90 -8.85
CA MET A 375 -25.70 10.89 -7.77
C MET A 375 -25.13 11.51 -6.51
N THR A 376 -23.90 11.11 -6.13
CA THR A 376 -23.19 11.67 -4.98
C THR A 376 -22.96 13.17 -5.16
N ALA A 377 -22.51 13.60 -6.33
CA ALA A 377 -22.26 15.01 -6.63
C ALA A 377 -23.55 15.85 -6.57
N ARG A 378 -24.67 15.36 -7.14
CA ARG A 378 -25.98 16.01 -7.07
C ARG A 378 -26.49 16.16 -5.63
N PHE A 379 -26.36 15.10 -4.85
CA PHE A 379 -26.79 15.11 -3.45
C PHE A 379 -26.01 16.13 -2.61
N ILE A 380 -24.74 16.33 -2.94
CA ILE A 380 -23.85 17.27 -2.22
C ILE A 380 -23.88 18.67 -2.85
N GLY A 381 -24.33 18.83 -4.11
CA GLY A 381 -24.37 20.11 -4.83
C GLY A 381 -23.01 20.49 -5.45
N VAL A 382 -22.30 19.51 -6.04
CA VAL A 382 -21.00 19.68 -6.68
C VAL A 382 -20.94 18.99 -8.05
N GLU A 383 -22.01 19.06 -8.81
CA GLU A 383 -22.19 18.35 -10.10
C GLU A 383 -21.10 18.72 -11.12
N SER A 384 -20.68 19.99 -11.14
CA SER A 384 -19.61 20.45 -12.03
C SER A 384 -18.28 19.73 -11.78
N ASP A 385 -18.01 19.36 -10.53
CA ASP A 385 -16.76 18.70 -10.15
C ASP A 385 -16.76 17.24 -10.64
N ALA A 386 -17.93 16.58 -10.61
CA ALA A 386 -18.08 15.24 -11.16
C ALA A 386 -17.82 15.21 -12.67
N GLU A 387 -18.42 16.12 -13.43
CA GLU A 387 -18.23 16.17 -14.89
C GLU A 387 -16.78 16.55 -15.24
N ALA A 388 -16.17 17.49 -14.52
CA ALA A 388 -14.79 17.85 -14.73
C ALA A 388 -13.83 16.66 -14.47
N TRP A 389 -14.10 15.89 -13.39
CA TRP A 389 -13.34 14.70 -13.07
C TRP A 389 -13.51 13.61 -14.13
N LEU A 390 -14.73 13.35 -14.57
CA LEU A 390 -15.02 12.36 -15.61
C LEU A 390 -14.31 12.69 -16.93
N VAL A 391 -14.31 13.96 -17.35
CA VAL A 391 -13.55 14.40 -18.55
C VAL A 391 -12.04 14.14 -18.41
N GLN A 392 -11.47 14.39 -17.22
CA GLN A 392 -10.05 14.10 -16.96
C GLN A 392 -9.77 12.58 -16.99
N TYR A 393 -10.64 11.80 -16.38
CA TYR A 393 -10.54 10.34 -16.38
C TYR A 393 -10.60 9.75 -17.80
N GLU A 394 -11.52 10.22 -18.64
CA GLU A 394 -11.62 9.78 -20.04
C GLU A 394 -10.39 10.14 -20.89
N ARG A 395 -9.79 11.32 -20.65
CA ARG A 395 -8.52 11.70 -21.29
C ARG A 395 -7.38 10.77 -20.88
N LYS A 396 -7.32 10.45 -19.59
CA LYS A 396 -6.36 9.50 -19.03
C LYS A 396 -6.52 8.13 -19.68
N LEU A 397 -7.75 7.60 -19.73
CA LEU A 397 -8.02 6.30 -20.31
C LEU A 397 -7.65 6.19 -21.79
N ARG A 398 -7.92 7.24 -22.58
CA ARG A 398 -7.52 7.24 -24.01
C ARG A 398 -6.03 7.08 -24.16
N ARG A 399 -5.23 7.91 -23.46
CA ARG A 399 -3.76 7.82 -23.49
C ARG A 399 -3.27 6.45 -23.05
N LEU A 400 -3.79 5.96 -21.93
CA LEU A 400 -3.41 4.70 -21.33
C LEU A 400 -3.79 3.51 -22.23
N GLY A 401 -4.98 3.53 -22.82
CA GLY A 401 -5.44 2.49 -23.74
C GLY A 401 -4.60 2.42 -25.02
N GLU A 402 -4.07 3.54 -25.52
CA GLU A 402 -3.12 3.55 -26.64
C GLU A 402 -1.82 2.87 -26.26
N ASN A 403 -1.24 3.22 -25.09
CA ASN A 403 -0.01 2.63 -24.59
C ASN A 403 -0.15 1.11 -24.36
N ILE A 404 -1.22 0.69 -23.68
CA ILE A 404 -1.44 -0.73 -23.37
C ILE A 404 -1.68 -1.55 -24.65
N ARG A 405 -2.49 -1.04 -25.59
CA ARG A 405 -2.71 -1.76 -26.87
C ARG A 405 -1.44 -1.87 -27.70
N GLN A 406 -0.59 -0.84 -27.68
CA GLN A 406 0.72 -0.91 -28.35
C GLN A 406 1.62 -1.96 -27.73
N GLU A 407 1.63 -2.10 -26.41
CA GLU A 407 2.46 -3.07 -25.69
C GLU A 407 1.93 -4.50 -25.80
N LEU A 408 0.61 -4.68 -25.67
CA LEU A 408 0.00 -6.02 -25.71
C LEU A 408 -0.15 -6.57 -27.15
N GLY A 409 -0.33 -5.71 -28.15
CA GLY A 409 -0.69 -6.16 -29.49
C GLY A 409 -1.96 -7.02 -29.45
N ASP A 410 -1.89 -8.22 -30.01
CA ASP A 410 -2.99 -9.20 -30.05
C ASP A 410 -2.98 -10.19 -28.88
N GLU A 411 -2.09 -10.02 -27.89
CA GLU A 411 -1.99 -10.94 -26.74
C GLU A 411 -3.33 -11.03 -26.00
N SER A 412 -3.68 -12.26 -25.67
CA SER A 412 -4.88 -12.55 -24.88
C SER A 412 -4.61 -12.38 -23.38
N LEU A 413 -5.60 -11.82 -22.67
CA LEU A 413 -5.54 -11.55 -21.25
C LEU A 413 -6.61 -12.36 -20.50
N LEU A 414 -6.26 -12.95 -19.36
CA LEU A 414 -7.19 -13.59 -18.45
C LEU A 414 -7.10 -12.95 -17.06
N ALA A 415 -8.19 -12.37 -16.62
CA ALA A 415 -8.29 -11.76 -15.30
C ALA A 415 -8.92 -12.74 -14.31
N LEU A 416 -8.21 -13.06 -13.23
CA LEU A 416 -8.58 -14.07 -12.24
C LEU A 416 -8.52 -13.52 -10.81
N SER A 417 -9.34 -14.10 -9.94
CA SER A 417 -9.07 -14.10 -8.51
C SER A 417 -9.04 -15.52 -7.96
N TYR A 418 -8.29 -15.69 -6.88
CA TYR A 418 -8.21 -16.95 -6.16
C TYR A 418 -8.65 -16.75 -4.70
N TYR A 419 -9.66 -17.53 -4.29
CA TYR A 419 -10.22 -17.48 -2.96
C TYR A 419 -10.63 -18.88 -2.51
N LYS A 420 -10.14 -19.33 -1.34
CA LYS A 420 -10.46 -20.62 -0.72
C LYS A 420 -10.42 -21.81 -1.67
N GLY A 421 -9.35 -21.92 -2.45
CA GLY A 421 -9.15 -23.03 -3.38
C GLY A 421 -9.89 -22.92 -4.72
N GLN A 422 -10.65 -21.84 -4.95
CA GLN A 422 -11.45 -21.64 -6.15
C GLN A 422 -10.97 -20.40 -6.93
N PHE A 423 -10.87 -20.55 -8.27
CA PHE A 423 -10.69 -19.41 -9.18
C PHE A 423 -12.02 -18.82 -9.60
N TYR A 424 -12.01 -17.51 -9.83
CA TYR A 424 -13.11 -16.74 -10.41
C TYR A 424 -12.58 -15.90 -11.55
N SER A 425 -13.25 -15.94 -12.71
CA SER A 425 -12.90 -15.09 -13.86
C SER A 425 -13.44 -13.70 -13.67
N CYS A 426 -12.68 -12.71 -14.09
CA CYS A 426 -13.00 -11.28 -14.00
C CYS A 426 -13.64 -10.91 -12.65
N PRO A 427 -12.88 -10.95 -11.53
CA PRO A 427 -13.40 -11.12 -10.19
C PRO A 427 -14.26 -9.94 -9.68
N THR A 428 -14.18 -8.77 -10.31
CA THR A 428 -14.94 -7.60 -9.89
C THR A 428 -15.56 -6.89 -11.07
N ARG A 429 -16.69 -6.21 -10.84
CA ARG A 429 -17.34 -5.35 -11.83
C ARG A 429 -16.40 -4.26 -12.34
N GLY A 430 -15.62 -3.63 -11.47
CA GLY A 430 -14.64 -2.61 -11.85
C GLY A 430 -13.56 -3.14 -12.82
N MET A 431 -13.08 -4.37 -12.61
CA MET A 431 -12.17 -5.01 -13.57
C MET A 431 -12.84 -5.25 -14.91
N GLN A 432 -14.07 -5.76 -14.91
CA GLN A 432 -14.81 -5.99 -16.15
C GLN A 432 -14.99 -4.69 -16.95
N GLU A 433 -15.53 -3.65 -16.30
CA GLU A 433 -15.75 -2.35 -16.94
C GLU A 433 -14.44 -1.77 -17.48
N LEU A 434 -13.36 -1.73 -16.65
CA LEU A 434 -12.09 -1.17 -17.07
C LEU A 434 -11.45 -1.95 -18.23
N LEU A 435 -11.32 -3.27 -18.09
CA LEU A 435 -10.56 -4.08 -19.05
C LEU A 435 -11.34 -4.35 -20.34
N CYS A 436 -12.67 -4.62 -20.24
CA CYS A 436 -13.50 -5.00 -21.39
C CYS A 436 -14.18 -3.83 -22.07
N GLU A 437 -14.75 -2.91 -21.29
CA GLU A 437 -15.64 -1.87 -21.83
C GLU A 437 -14.86 -0.60 -22.15
N GLU A 438 -13.97 -0.19 -21.25
CA GLU A 438 -13.23 1.06 -21.37
C GLU A 438 -11.93 0.91 -22.20
N LEU A 439 -11.09 -0.07 -21.86
CA LEU A 439 -9.82 -0.31 -22.55
C LEU A 439 -9.95 -1.25 -23.75
N GLN A 440 -11.05 -2.01 -23.82
CA GLN A 440 -11.34 -2.97 -24.90
C GLN A 440 -10.23 -3.98 -25.16
N LEU A 441 -9.63 -4.50 -24.07
CA LEU A 441 -8.56 -5.48 -24.17
C LEU A 441 -9.09 -6.84 -24.61
N ASN A 442 -8.20 -7.65 -25.19
CA ASN A 442 -8.53 -9.00 -25.65
C ASN A 442 -8.70 -9.98 -24.46
N LEU A 443 -9.81 -9.83 -23.72
CA LEU A 443 -10.13 -10.68 -22.58
C LEU A 443 -10.81 -11.98 -23.01
N LEU A 444 -10.24 -13.12 -22.58
CA LEU A 444 -10.75 -14.45 -22.89
C LEU A 444 -12.05 -14.80 -22.14
N LYS A 445 -12.27 -14.19 -20.96
CA LYS A 445 -13.49 -14.30 -20.16
C LYS A 445 -13.95 -12.93 -19.72
N ARG A 446 -15.13 -12.51 -20.17
CA ARG A 446 -15.68 -11.17 -19.98
C ARG A 446 -16.74 -11.08 -18.88
N THR A 447 -17.34 -12.22 -18.49
CA THR A 447 -18.37 -12.24 -17.43
C THR A 447 -17.70 -12.22 -16.06
N TYR A 448 -18.08 -11.28 -15.21
CA TYR A 448 -17.45 -11.12 -13.91
C TYR A 448 -17.95 -12.12 -12.87
N ASN A 449 -17.04 -12.48 -11.95
CA ASN A 449 -17.27 -13.31 -10.76
C ASN A 449 -17.86 -14.69 -11.05
N VAL A 450 -17.43 -15.32 -12.17
CA VAL A 450 -17.85 -16.67 -12.54
C VAL A 450 -16.77 -17.66 -12.09
N PRO A 451 -17.14 -18.72 -11.33
CA PRO A 451 -16.20 -19.80 -11.01
C PRO A 451 -15.60 -20.41 -12.27
N ILE A 452 -14.30 -20.69 -12.23
CA ILE A 452 -13.55 -21.32 -13.32
C ILE A 452 -12.59 -22.36 -12.73
N THR A 453 -12.50 -23.54 -13.36
CA THR A 453 -11.58 -24.58 -12.91
C THR A 453 -10.17 -24.36 -13.46
N ALA A 454 -9.19 -24.98 -12.82
CA ALA A 454 -7.80 -24.93 -13.27
C ALA A 454 -7.60 -25.54 -14.66
N GLU A 455 -8.32 -26.62 -14.96
CA GLU A 455 -8.33 -27.28 -16.29
C GLU A 455 -8.84 -26.30 -17.35
N ARG A 456 -9.92 -25.57 -17.04
CA ARG A 456 -10.47 -24.58 -17.98
C ARG A 456 -9.52 -23.39 -18.18
N ILE A 457 -8.76 -22.99 -17.15
CA ILE A 457 -7.70 -21.99 -17.29
C ILE A 457 -6.61 -22.50 -18.23
N ALA A 458 -6.20 -23.77 -18.08
CA ALA A 458 -5.22 -24.40 -18.95
C ALA A 458 -5.69 -24.52 -20.41
N GLU A 459 -6.97 -24.87 -20.63
CA GLU A 459 -7.56 -24.92 -21.98
C GLU A 459 -7.61 -23.55 -22.67
N LEU A 460 -7.79 -22.47 -21.90
CA LEU A 460 -7.79 -21.10 -22.42
C LEU A 460 -6.39 -20.64 -22.80
N ASP A 461 -5.38 -21.11 -22.11
CA ASP A 461 -3.93 -20.89 -22.33
C ASP A 461 -3.59 -19.43 -22.70
N ALA A 462 -4.03 -18.51 -21.85
CA ALA A 462 -3.88 -17.07 -22.05
C ALA A 462 -2.41 -16.65 -22.17
N ASP A 463 -2.14 -15.62 -22.97
CA ASP A 463 -0.79 -15.05 -23.09
C ASP A 463 -0.37 -14.34 -21.81
N ARG A 464 -1.31 -13.67 -21.15
CA ARG A 464 -1.08 -12.98 -19.87
C ARG A 464 -2.19 -13.28 -18.87
N ILE A 465 -1.84 -13.29 -17.59
CA ILE A 465 -2.79 -13.47 -16.49
C ILE A 465 -2.65 -12.29 -15.52
N LEU A 466 -3.77 -11.63 -15.21
CA LEU A 466 -3.89 -10.75 -14.04
C LEU A 466 -4.52 -11.56 -12.91
N LEU A 467 -3.82 -11.70 -11.79
CA LEU A 467 -4.25 -12.58 -10.70
C LEU A 467 -4.34 -11.82 -9.38
N ASN A 468 -5.54 -11.75 -8.82
CA ASN A 468 -5.77 -11.28 -7.46
C ASN A 468 -5.92 -12.47 -6.51
N ILE A 469 -5.05 -12.58 -5.52
CA ILE A 469 -5.13 -13.63 -4.49
C ILE A 469 -5.61 -12.98 -3.18
N CYS A 470 -6.69 -13.50 -2.63
CA CYS A 470 -7.16 -13.05 -1.32
C CYS A 470 -6.13 -13.38 -0.24
N GLN A 471 -5.72 -12.36 0.52
CA GLN A 471 -4.65 -12.44 1.51
C GLN A 471 -5.15 -13.01 2.86
N GLU A 472 -5.95 -14.07 2.82
CA GLU A 472 -6.38 -14.83 3.99
C GLU A 472 -5.51 -16.07 4.16
N PRO A 473 -5.13 -16.46 5.39
CA PRO A 473 -4.22 -17.58 5.64
C PRO A 473 -4.65 -18.87 4.94
N GLU A 474 -5.94 -19.20 5.01
CA GLU A 474 -6.51 -20.39 4.37
C GLU A 474 -6.36 -20.35 2.84
N THR A 475 -6.67 -19.21 2.22
CA THR A 475 -6.54 -19.03 0.76
C THR A 475 -5.09 -19.14 0.31
N LEU A 476 -4.17 -18.56 1.07
CA LEU A 476 -2.74 -18.59 0.75
C LEU A 476 -2.16 -20.00 0.87
N SER A 477 -2.62 -20.79 1.85
CA SER A 477 -2.23 -22.20 1.98
C SER A 477 -2.68 -23.03 0.75
N PHE A 478 -3.94 -22.86 0.31
CA PHE A 478 -4.43 -23.50 -0.91
C PHE A 478 -3.67 -23.03 -2.16
N TRP A 479 -3.35 -21.73 -2.23
CA TRP A 479 -2.59 -21.18 -3.33
C TRP A 479 -1.20 -21.79 -3.45
N GLN A 480 -0.48 -21.97 -2.35
CA GLN A 480 0.84 -22.61 -2.34
C GLN A 480 0.82 -24.00 -2.98
N ALA A 481 -0.17 -24.82 -2.63
CA ALA A 481 -0.34 -26.13 -3.22
C ALA A 481 -0.69 -26.06 -4.72
N HIS A 482 -1.57 -25.12 -5.09
CA HIS A 482 -2.01 -24.96 -6.48
C HIS A 482 -0.91 -24.46 -7.40
N GLN A 483 -0.15 -23.48 -6.95
CA GLN A 483 0.98 -22.90 -7.66
C GLN A 483 2.08 -23.93 -7.97
N ALA A 484 2.29 -24.93 -7.10
CA ALA A 484 3.23 -26.03 -7.31
C ALA A 484 2.70 -27.11 -8.26
N SER A 485 1.45 -27.06 -8.69
CA SER A 485 0.87 -28.06 -9.59
C SER A 485 1.45 -27.96 -10.99
N LEU A 486 1.64 -29.11 -11.64
CA LEU A 486 2.10 -29.19 -13.03
C LEU A 486 1.19 -28.39 -13.98
N LEU A 487 -0.12 -28.44 -13.72
CA LEU A 487 -1.11 -27.73 -14.53
C LEU A 487 -0.89 -26.21 -14.53
N TRP A 488 -0.57 -25.63 -13.38
CA TRP A 488 -0.26 -24.20 -13.27
C TRP A 488 1.09 -23.84 -13.89
N GLN A 489 2.10 -24.68 -13.65
CA GLN A 489 3.45 -24.47 -14.17
C GLN A 489 3.52 -24.55 -15.70
N ASP A 490 2.66 -25.37 -16.33
CA ASP A 490 2.62 -25.55 -17.77
C ASP A 490 1.88 -24.44 -18.53
N LEU A 491 1.15 -23.54 -17.85
CA LEU A 491 0.48 -22.41 -18.49
C LEU A 491 1.47 -21.55 -19.26
N LYS A 492 1.08 -21.09 -20.45
CA LYS A 492 1.89 -20.21 -21.29
C LYS A 492 2.32 -18.93 -20.54
N ALA A 493 1.38 -18.28 -19.86
CA ALA A 493 1.66 -17.10 -19.06
C ALA A 493 2.66 -17.37 -17.91
N THR A 494 2.59 -18.54 -17.26
CA THR A 494 3.52 -18.91 -16.18
C THR A 494 4.92 -19.15 -16.74
N ARG A 495 5.04 -19.95 -17.82
CA ARG A 495 6.33 -20.23 -18.46
C ARG A 495 7.02 -18.97 -19.02
N GLN A 496 6.25 -17.98 -19.43
CA GLN A 496 6.76 -16.72 -19.98
C GLN A 496 6.90 -15.60 -18.92
N SER A 497 6.67 -15.90 -17.63
CA SER A 497 6.68 -14.90 -16.54
C SER A 497 5.69 -13.73 -16.77
N LYS A 498 4.57 -13.99 -17.43
CA LYS A 498 3.51 -13.01 -17.73
C LYS A 498 2.29 -13.15 -16.82
N VAL A 499 2.49 -13.65 -15.60
CA VAL A 499 1.48 -13.64 -14.54
C VAL A 499 1.69 -12.41 -13.67
N HIS A 500 0.76 -11.47 -13.73
CA HIS A 500 0.82 -10.21 -12.99
C HIS A 500 -0.09 -10.29 -11.76
N PHE A 501 0.52 -10.30 -10.58
CA PHE A 501 -0.25 -10.29 -9.33
C PHE A 501 -0.76 -8.88 -9.04
N VAL A 502 -2.07 -8.74 -8.81
CA VAL A 502 -2.69 -7.47 -8.48
C VAL A 502 -3.17 -7.46 -7.03
N PRO A 503 -2.98 -6.36 -6.28
CA PRO A 503 -3.41 -6.27 -4.89
C PRO A 503 -4.93 -6.17 -4.77
N SER A 504 -5.48 -6.42 -3.58
CA SER A 504 -6.92 -6.25 -3.34
C SER A 504 -7.35 -4.78 -3.45
N ASP A 505 -6.56 -3.85 -2.94
CA ASP A 505 -6.76 -2.41 -3.08
C ASP A 505 -5.85 -1.88 -4.22
N PRO A 506 -6.37 -1.29 -5.31
CA PRO A 506 -7.78 -0.90 -5.55
C PRO A 506 -8.65 -1.95 -6.27
N TRP A 507 -8.14 -3.12 -6.64
CA TRP A 507 -8.73 -4.04 -7.61
C TRP A 507 -10.03 -4.71 -7.16
N ARG A 508 -10.38 -4.64 -5.88
CA ARG A 508 -11.64 -5.16 -5.33
C ARG A 508 -12.63 -4.07 -4.93
N GLU A 509 -12.26 -2.81 -5.08
CA GLU A 509 -13.13 -1.67 -4.79
C GLU A 509 -13.86 -1.21 -6.06
N TYR A 510 -15.12 -0.78 -5.91
CA TYR A 510 -15.92 -0.25 -7.01
C TYR A 510 -16.30 1.20 -6.70
N SER A 511 -15.44 2.13 -7.13
CA SER A 511 -15.64 3.57 -6.98
C SER A 511 -14.87 4.33 -8.05
N ALA A 512 -15.20 5.59 -8.28
CA ALA A 512 -14.53 6.46 -9.25
C ALA A 512 -13.01 6.52 -9.01
N HIS A 513 -12.58 6.77 -7.78
CA HIS A 513 -11.17 6.87 -7.43
C HIS A 513 -10.43 5.52 -7.56
N ALA A 514 -11.08 4.41 -7.17
CA ALA A 514 -10.49 3.09 -7.28
C ALA A 514 -10.27 2.68 -8.74
N VAL A 515 -11.25 2.90 -9.62
CA VAL A 515 -11.13 2.59 -11.06
C VAL A 515 -9.99 3.42 -11.70
N SER A 516 -9.86 4.69 -11.32
CA SER A 516 -8.73 5.51 -11.76
C SER A 516 -7.37 4.96 -11.30
N ARG A 517 -7.27 4.45 -10.07
CA ARG A 517 -6.05 3.82 -9.54
C ARG A 517 -5.77 2.46 -10.18
N MET A 518 -6.82 1.67 -10.46
CA MET A 518 -6.66 0.42 -11.23
C MET A 518 -6.04 0.68 -12.61
N ALA A 519 -6.48 1.75 -13.27
CA ALA A 519 -5.94 2.15 -14.56
C ALA A 519 -4.44 2.49 -14.47
N ASP A 520 -4.02 3.26 -13.46
CA ASP A 520 -2.59 3.56 -13.22
C ASP A 520 -1.77 2.30 -12.91
N ASP A 521 -2.27 1.42 -12.04
CA ASP A 521 -1.60 0.17 -11.68
C ASP A 521 -1.46 -0.76 -12.90
N LEU A 522 -2.47 -0.79 -13.76
CA LEU A 522 -2.42 -1.57 -15.00
C LEU A 522 -1.34 -1.05 -15.97
N GLU A 523 -1.25 0.27 -16.18
CA GLU A 523 -0.21 0.88 -17.02
C GLU A 523 1.18 0.53 -16.48
N ASN A 524 1.39 0.68 -15.19
CA ASN A 524 2.67 0.37 -14.55
C ASN A 524 3.07 -1.10 -14.70
N ARG A 525 2.11 -2.04 -14.69
CA ARG A 525 2.38 -3.48 -14.81
C ARG A 525 2.56 -3.96 -16.23
N LEU A 526 1.90 -3.32 -17.19
CA LEU A 526 1.88 -3.80 -18.57
C LEU A 526 2.78 -2.97 -19.49
N CYS A 527 2.97 -1.66 -19.24
CA CYS A 527 3.64 -0.76 -20.17
C CYS A 527 4.97 -0.23 -19.67
N VAL A 528 5.24 -0.26 -18.36
CA VAL A 528 6.51 0.18 -17.84
C VAL A 528 7.48 -1.00 -17.89
N ASN A 529 8.17 -1.14 -19.01
CA ASN A 529 9.47 -1.79 -19.02
C ASN A 529 10.41 -0.89 -18.22
N TYR A 530 10.50 -1.06 -16.89
CA TYR A 530 11.70 -0.64 -16.21
C TYR A 530 12.83 -1.46 -16.83
N PRO A 531 13.85 -0.85 -17.42
CA PRO A 531 15.08 -1.60 -17.67
C PRO A 531 15.51 -2.10 -16.30
N LEU A 532 15.53 -3.41 -16.17
CA LEU A 532 15.99 -4.21 -15.03
C LEU A 532 17.38 -3.74 -14.56
#